data_b44f66a33200ec96bc9783dfb93f874d
#
_entry.id   b44f66a33200ec96bc9783dfb93f874d
#
_cell.length_a   1.000
_cell.length_b   1.000
_cell.length_c   1.000
_cell.angle_alpha   90.00
_cell.angle_beta   90.00
_cell.angle_gamma   90.00
#
_symmetry.space_group_name_H-M   'P 1'
#
loop_
_entity.id
_entity.type
_entity.pdbx_description
1 polymer ?
#
loop_
_entity_poly.entity_id
_entity_poly.type
_entity_poly.pdbx_seq_one_letter_code
_entity_poly.pdbx_strand_id
1 'polypeptide(L)'
;MQSIGDEIIDYLMRNRVSTTEVADCLGKTGALPNIMPCIQGQYKVGRIKWVYAYDESNWPLHEQVQEIEANMIVFVDTINCGQRAIFGELVSKYILLYHQSKAIVVAGRMRDAAALLRERWPVWCEGYTPVGCFNRKPDREVDEEWKRKHLEMYDQAIAVCDDCGVVIIPKEQITEGFLGKLHNIEDQEDIWFDRLDHYKESTFDIVCNKKYLDDEVYMSIRKQFGEK
;
A
#
# COMPACT_ATOMS: atom_id res chain seq x y z
N MET A 1 -17.80 -9.90 -16.21
CA MET A 1 -18.06 -9.22 -14.92
C MET A 1 -16.70 -8.84 -14.35
N GLN A 2 -16.57 -7.62 -13.88
CA GLN A 2 -15.37 -7.15 -13.19
C GLN A 2 -15.22 -7.93 -11.88
N SER A 3 -14.00 -8.22 -11.43
CA SER A 3 -13.80 -8.89 -10.16
C SER A 3 -14.03 -7.91 -9.01
N ILE A 4 -14.45 -8.38 -7.83
CA ILE A 4 -14.60 -7.52 -6.65
C ILE A 4 -13.30 -6.79 -6.31
N GLY A 5 -12.13 -7.41 -6.54
CA GLY A 5 -10.85 -6.75 -6.34
C GLY A 5 -10.61 -5.58 -7.29
N ASP A 6 -11.08 -5.67 -8.52
CA ASP A 6 -10.97 -4.58 -9.49
C ASP A 6 -11.96 -3.45 -9.12
N GLU A 7 -13.15 -3.78 -8.63
CA GLU A 7 -14.12 -2.80 -8.11
C GLU A 7 -13.55 -2.03 -6.91
N ILE A 8 -12.90 -2.73 -5.97
CA ILE A 8 -12.21 -2.09 -4.83
C ILE A 8 -11.10 -1.17 -5.33
N ILE A 9 -10.25 -1.62 -6.27
CA ILE A 9 -9.18 -0.79 -6.83
C ILE A 9 -9.74 0.46 -7.50
N ASP A 10 -10.79 0.31 -8.31
CA ASP A 10 -11.44 1.43 -9.00
C ASP A 10 -12.06 2.42 -8.03
N TYR A 11 -12.70 1.93 -6.96
CA TYR A 11 -13.26 2.76 -5.90
C TYR A 11 -12.17 3.58 -5.20
N LEU A 12 -11.13 2.90 -4.71
CA LEU A 12 -9.99 3.52 -4.05
C LEU A 12 -9.33 4.59 -4.94
N MET A 13 -9.10 4.28 -6.21
CA MET A 13 -8.49 5.20 -7.17
C MET A 13 -9.36 6.42 -7.46
N ARG A 14 -10.68 6.23 -7.64
CA ARG A 14 -11.63 7.28 -7.99
C ARG A 14 -11.80 8.29 -6.85
N ASN A 15 -11.97 7.79 -5.64
CA ASN A 15 -12.22 8.61 -4.45
C ASN A 15 -10.92 9.04 -3.76
N ARG A 16 -9.76 8.46 -4.15
CA ARG A 16 -8.46 8.69 -3.51
C ARG A 16 -8.47 8.36 -2.01
N VAL A 17 -9.17 7.27 -1.66
CA VAL A 17 -9.25 6.81 -0.26
C VAL A 17 -7.84 6.62 0.30
N SER A 18 -7.52 7.29 1.39
CA SER A 18 -6.19 7.33 1.96
C SER A 18 -5.74 6.00 2.57
N THR A 19 -4.43 5.82 2.74
CA THR A 19 -3.89 4.68 3.50
C THR A 19 -4.42 4.66 4.94
N THR A 20 -4.71 5.81 5.54
CA THR A 20 -5.26 5.94 6.90
C THR A 20 -6.66 5.34 6.97
N GLU A 21 -7.56 5.73 6.06
CA GLU A 21 -8.93 5.20 5.98
C GLU A 21 -8.94 3.70 5.72
N VAL A 22 -8.08 3.23 4.79
CA VAL A 22 -7.94 1.80 4.51
C VAL A 22 -7.46 1.02 5.75
N ALA A 23 -6.47 1.54 6.47
CA ALA A 23 -6.00 0.94 7.72
C ALA A 23 -7.10 0.90 8.79
N ASP A 24 -7.93 1.94 8.88
CA ASP A 24 -9.07 1.97 9.79
C ASP A 24 -10.13 0.92 9.42
N CYS A 25 -10.42 0.74 8.13
CA CYS A 25 -11.28 -0.34 7.62
C CYS A 25 -10.75 -1.74 7.93
N LEU A 26 -9.42 -1.90 8.01
CA LEU A 26 -8.74 -3.13 8.40
C LEU A 26 -8.62 -3.32 9.93
N GLY A 27 -9.22 -2.45 10.73
CA GLY A 27 -9.11 -2.50 12.19
C GLY A 27 -7.76 -2.01 12.71
N LYS A 28 -7.21 -0.97 12.09
CA LYS A 28 -5.92 -0.31 12.39
C LYS A 28 -4.71 -1.23 12.18
N THR A 29 -4.74 -1.96 11.06
CA THR A 29 -3.69 -2.90 10.65
C THR A 29 -3.34 -2.73 9.17
N GLY A 30 -2.46 -3.58 8.64
CA GLY A 30 -2.12 -3.66 7.21
C GLY A 30 -1.01 -2.72 6.77
N ALA A 31 -0.55 -1.80 7.60
CA ALA A 31 0.55 -0.90 7.25
C ALA A 31 1.90 -1.64 7.21
N LEU A 32 2.69 -1.39 6.18
CA LEU A 32 4.08 -1.83 6.12
C LEU A 32 4.94 -0.87 6.96
N PRO A 33 5.73 -1.40 7.92
CA PRO A 33 6.51 -0.55 8.82
C PRO A 33 7.67 0.15 8.09
N ASN A 34 7.94 1.40 8.47
CA ASN A 34 9.09 2.21 8.04
C ASN A 34 9.18 2.48 6.53
N ILE A 35 8.18 2.17 5.74
CA ILE A 35 8.16 2.39 4.30
C ILE A 35 7.50 3.74 4.02
N MET A 36 8.25 4.64 3.40
CA MET A 36 7.82 6.00 3.09
C MET A 36 7.99 6.31 1.60
N PRO A 37 7.21 7.24 1.04
CA PRO A 37 7.36 7.65 -0.34
C PRO A 37 8.72 8.35 -0.56
N CYS A 38 9.36 8.01 -1.67
CA CYS A 38 10.54 8.74 -2.13
C CYS A 38 10.20 10.17 -2.54
N ILE A 39 8.96 10.38 -3.00
CA ILE A 39 8.44 11.68 -3.44
C ILE A 39 7.01 11.81 -2.94
N GLN A 40 6.74 12.92 -2.26
CA GLN A 40 5.39 13.26 -1.80
C GLN A 40 4.42 13.60 -2.95
N GLY A 41 3.13 13.49 -2.66
CA GLY A 41 2.04 13.75 -3.59
C GLY A 41 1.76 12.60 -4.56
N GLN A 42 2.36 11.44 -4.34
CA GLN A 42 2.06 10.23 -5.09
C GLN A 42 0.89 9.46 -4.45
N TYR A 43 -0.01 8.94 -5.29
CA TYR A 43 -1.07 8.04 -4.86
C TYR A 43 -1.16 6.88 -5.86
N LYS A 44 -1.04 5.65 -5.39
CA LYS A 44 -1.08 4.45 -6.22
C LYS A 44 -1.86 3.33 -5.54
N VAL A 45 -2.69 2.65 -6.32
CA VAL A 45 -3.43 1.45 -5.89
C VAL A 45 -3.29 0.37 -6.96
N GLY A 46 -3.07 -0.85 -6.54
CA GLY A 46 -2.98 -1.98 -7.48
C GLY A 46 -2.76 -3.32 -6.80
N ARG A 47 -2.91 -4.38 -7.57
CA ARG A 47 -2.54 -5.72 -7.13
C ARG A 47 -1.03 -5.82 -6.97
N ILE A 48 -0.61 -6.60 -6.00
CA ILE A 48 0.81 -6.82 -5.71
C ILE A 48 1.35 -7.95 -6.57
N LYS A 49 2.47 -7.71 -7.22
CA LYS A 49 3.44 -8.73 -7.62
C LYS A 49 4.51 -8.80 -6.55
N TRP A 50 4.50 -9.87 -5.77
CA TRP A 50 5.50 -10.09 -4.73
C TRP A 50 6.78 -10.67 -5.33
N VAL A 51 7.92 -10.08 -4.96
CA VAL A 51 9.27 -10.52 -5.29
C VAL A 51 10.18 -10.31 -4.08
N TYR A 52 11.35 -10.91 -4.06
CA TYR A 52 12.22 -10.84 -2.89
C TYR A 52 13.70 -10.78 -3.24
N ALA A 53 14.49 -10.25 -2.28
CA ALA A 53 15.95 -10.30 -2.23
C ALA A 53 16.39 -10.82 -0.87
N TYR A 54 17.54 -11.53 -0.80
CA TYR A 54 18.02 -12.09 0.47
C TYR A 54 19.54 -12.23 0.52
N ASP A 55 20.08 -12.34 1.73
CA ASP A 55 21.49 -12.56 2.02
C ASP A 55 22.42 -11.57 1.31
N GLU A 56 22.08 -10.26 1.44
CA GLU A 56 22.79 -9.15 0.80
C GLU A 56 22.93 -9.27 -0.72
N SER A 57 22.10 -10.08 -1.38
CA SER A 57 22.11 -10.28 -2.82
C SER A 57 20.80 -9.86 -3.47
N ASN A 58 20.91 -9.19 -4.62
CA ASN A 58 19.74 -8.88 -5.47
C ASN A 58 19.67 -9.78 -6.72
N TRP A 59 20.48 -10.83 -6.79
CA TRP A 59 20.40 -11.80 -7.89
C TRP A 59 19.00 -12.41 -8.05
N PRO A 60 18.35 -12.91 -6.96
CA PRO A 60 17.03 -13.47 -7.07
C PRO A 60 15.97 -12.46 -7.53
N LEU A 61 16.15 -11.19 -7.15
CA LEU A 61 15.28 -10.12 -7.63
C LEU A 61 15.39 -9.96 -9.15
N HIS A 62 16.61 -9.93 -9.69
CA HIS A 62 16.82 -9.82 -11.15
C HIS A 62 16.19 -10.96 -11.94
N GLU A 63 16.12 -12.16 -11.37
CA GLU A 63 15.43 -13.31 -11.98
C GLU A 63 13.91 -13.10 -11.99
N GLN A 64 13.35 -12.67 -10.87
CA GLN A 64 11.89 -12.54 -10.67
C GLN A 64 11.27 -11.35 -11.42
N VAL A 65 11.99 -10.24 -11.57
CA VAL A 65 11.47 -9.05 -12.25
C VAL A 65 11.31 -9.19 -13.76
N GLN A 66 11.79 -10.29 -14.35
CA GLN A 66 11.60 -10.59 -15.77
C GLN A 66 10.17 -10.97 -16.11
N GLU A 67 9.37 -11.41 -15.12
CA GLU A 67 8.02 -11.96 -15.27
C GLU A 67 6.95 -11.07 -14.63
N ILE A 68 7.15 -9.76 -14.61
CA ILE A 68 6.18 -8.81 -14.06
C ILE A 68 5.13 -8.47 -15.13
N GLU A 69 3.86 -8.60 -14.76
CA GLU A 69 2.75 -8.14 -15.58
C GLU A 69 2.54 -6.62 -15.44
N ALA A 70 2.00 -5.99 -16.48
CA ALA A 70 1.69 -4.57 -16.46
C ALA A 70 0.63 -4.24 -15.38
N ASN A 71 0.62 -2.99 -14.92
CA ASN A 71 -0.34 -2.46 -13.95
C ASN A 71 -0.26 -3.04 -12.53
N MET A 72 0.77 -3.82 -12.21
CA MET A 72 1.02 -4.32 -10.86
C MET A 72 1.75 -3.28 -9.98
N ILE A 73 1.63 -3.39 -8.68
CA ILE A 73 2.55 -2.80 -7.71
C ILE A 73 3.58 -3.87 -7.36
N VAL A 74 4.85 -3.60 -7.62
CA VAL A 74 5.92 -4.56 -7.33
C VAL A 74 6.35 -4.36 -5.89
N PHE A 75 6.04 -5.34 -5.03
CA PHE A 75 6.50 -5.36 -3.65
C PHE A 75 7.74 -6.23 -3.52
N VAL A 76 8.85 -5.58 -3.18
CA VAL A 76 10.16 -6.21 -2.99
C VAL A 76 10.39 -6.43 -1.50
N ASP A 77 10.25 -7.66 -1.07
CA ASP A 77 10.50 -8.09 0.30
C ASP A 77 11.98 -8.44 0.50
N THR A 78 12.50 -8.30 1.72
CA THR A 78 13.93 -8.50 1.96
C THR A 78 14.23 -9.30 3.21
N ILE A 79 15.20 -10.21 3.11
CA ILE A 79 15.74 -10.95 4.27
C ILE A 79 17.26 -10.80 4.29
N ASN A 80 17.80 -10.48 5.45
CA ASN A 80 19.26 -10.44 5.68
C ASN A 80 20.01 -9.54 4.68
N CYS A 81 19.35 -8.49 4.16
CA CYS A 81 20.00 -7.50 3.28
C CYS A 81 20.66 -6.36 4.05
N GLY A 82 20.45 -6.29 5.37
CA GLY A 82 21.06 -5.33 6.27
C GLY A 82 20.80 -3.89 5.85
N GLN A 83 21.85 -3.09 5.75
CA GLN A 83 21.77 -1.67 5.37
C GLN A 83 22.07 -1.45 3.87
N ARG A 84 22.08 -2.51 3.06
CA ARG A 84 22.37 -2.41 1.63
C ARG A 84 21.18 -1.96 0.83
N ALA A 85 21.43 -1.18 -0.20
CA ALA A 85 20.42 -0.87 -1.21
C ALA A 85 20.12 -2.10 -2.06
N ILE A 86 18.87 -2.44 -2.17
CA ILE A 86 18.43 -3.60 -2.96
C ILE A 86 18.68 -3.34 -4.44
N PHE A 87 18.31 -2.16 -4.92
CA PHE A 87 18.60 -1.69 -6.28
C PHE A 87 18.48 -0.15 -6.35
N GLY A 88 18.59 0.39 -7.56
CA GLY A 88 18.50 1.82 -7.84
C GLY A 88 17.84 2.12 -9.18
N GLU A 89 18.32 3.14 -9.88
CA GLU A 89 17.73 3.69 -11.11
C GLU A 89 17.47 2.64 -12.20
N LEU A 90 18.44 1.80 -12.51
CA LEU A 90 18.33 0.86 -13.63
C LEU A 90 17.17 -0.11 -13.48
N VAL A 91 17.07 -0.76 -12.30
CA VAL A 91 15.99 -1.74 -12.02
C VAL A 91 14.65 -1.04 -11.89
N SER A 92 14.61 0.15 -11.25
CA SER A 92 13.39 0.95 -11.15
C SER A 92 12.85 1.31 -12.54
N LYS A 93 13.72 1.75 -13.44
CA LYS A 93 13.36 2.04 -14.84
C LYS A 93 12.82 0.80 -15.55
N TYR A 94 13.46 -0.34 -15.37
CA TYR A 94 13.03 -1.60 -15.98
C TYR A 94 11.62 -2.00 -15.51
N ILE A 95 11.37 -1.97 -14.20
CA ILE A 95 10.07 -2.30 -13.61
C ILE A 95 8.98 -1.30 -14.04
N LEU A 96 9.25 0.00 -13.92
CA LEU A 96 8.22 1.03 -14.13
C LEU A 96 7.93 1.29 -15.61
N LEU A 97 8.96 1.34 -16.46
CA LEU A 97 8.77 1.76 -17.85
C LEU A 97 8.66 0.58 -18.81
N TYR A 98 9.45 -0.47 -18.64
CA TYR A 98 9.41 -1.62 -19.56
C TYR A 98 8.33 -2.62 -19.20
N HIS A 99 8.11 -2.89 -17.90
CA HIS A 99 7.01 -3.72 -17.43
C HIS A 99 5.72 -2.93 -17.14
N GLN A 100 5.75 -1.59 -17.24
CA GLN A 100 4.59 -0.72 -17.03
C GLN A 100 3.92 -0.93 -15.67
N SER A 101 4.71 -1.15 -14.62
CA SER A 101 4.21 -1.31 -13.27
C SER A 101 3.71 0.04 -12.72
N LYS A 102 2.68 -0.01 -11.87
CA LYS A 102 2.09 1.20 -11.28
C LYS A 102 2.99 1.87 -10.25
N ALA A 103 3.72 1.06 -9.48
CA ALA A 103 4.59 1.52 -8.40
C ALA A 103 5.58 0.43 -7.99
N ILE A 104 6.58 0.85 -7.20
CA ILE A 104 7.51 -0.04 -6.51
C ILE A 104 7.45 0.24 -5.02
N VAL A 105 7.34 -0.82 -4.22
CA VAL A 105 7.43 -0.79 -2.76
C VAL A 105 8.58 -1.70 -2.34
N VAL A 106 9.52 -1.19 -1.56
CA VAL A 106 10.71 -1.93 -1.13
C VAL A 106 10.78 -1.98 0.39
N ALA A 107 10.63 -3.16 0.98
CA ALA A 107 10.89 -3.38 2.41
C ALA A 107 12.41 -3.43 2.64
N GLY A 108 13.05 -2.29 2.42
CA GLY A 108 14.50 -2.12 2.48
C GLY A 108 14.95 -0.79 1.88
N ARG A 109 16.25 -0.67 1.66
CA ARG A 109 16.85 0.57 1.17
C ARG A 109 17.05 0.57 -0.34
N MET A 110 17.03 1.78 -0.90
CA MET A 110 17.31 2.05 -2.31
C MET A 110 18.61 2.84 -2.48
N ARG A 111 19.12 2.93 -3.70
CA ARG A 111 20.19 3.85 -4.08
C ARG A 111 19.77 4.74 -5.25
N ASP A 112 20.70 5.57 -5.73
CA ASP A 112 20.47 6.49 -6.86
C ASP A 112 19.32 7.49 -6.60
N ALA A 113 19.19 7.97 -5.35
CA ALA A 113 18.11 8.83 -4.90
C ALA A 113 17.89 10.05 -5.83
N ALA A 114 18.98 10.68 -6.32
CA ALA A 114 18.86 11.84 -7.21
C ALA A 114 18.13 11.51 -8.52
N ALA A 115 18.33 10.31 -9.06
CA ALA A 115 17.64 9.86 -10.26
C ALA A 115 16.15 9.57 -9.98
N LEU A 116 15.86 8.85 -8.90
CA LEU A 116 14.48 8.54 -8.49
C LEU A 116 13.67 9.83 -8.29
N LEU A 117 14.27 10.83 -7.65
CA LEU A 117 13.64 12.14 -7.39
C LEU A 117 13.44 12.93 -8.69
N ARG A 118 14.46 13.00 -9.57
CA ARG A 118 14.38 13.71 -10.85
C ARG A 118 13.28 13.17 -11.75
N GLU A 119 13.18 11.85 -11.87
CA GLU A 119 12.19 11.18 -12.71
C GLU A 119 10.80 11.12 -12.05
N ARG A 120 10.68 11.52 -10.79
CA ARG A 120 9.44 11.47 -9.99
C ARG A 120 8.79 10.10 -9.99
N TRP A 121 9.60 9.05 -9.90
CA TRP A 121 9.09 7.69 -9.94
C TRP A 121 8.29 7.33 -8.68
N PRO A 122 7.17 6.60 -8.83
CA PRO A 122 6.33 6.16 -7.74
C PRO A 122 6.99 5.01 -6.97
N VAL A 123 7.86 5.37 -6.03
CA VAL A 123 8.65 4.44 -5.23
C VAL A 123 8.46 4.73 -3.76
N TRP A 124 8.25 3.69 -2.96
CA TRP A 124 8.21 3.70 -1.50
C TRP A 124 9.29 2.78 -0.97
N CYS A 125 10.07 3.22 0.02
CA CYS A 125 11.15 2.43 0.61
C CYS A 125 11.46 2.87 2.05
N GLU A 126 12.32 2.11 2.75
CA GLU A 126 12.79 2.48 4.10
C GLU A 126 13.82 3.62 4.11
N GLY A 127 14.39 3.96 2.97
CA GLY A 127 15.38 5.02 2.85
C GLY A 127 16.46 4.72 1.82
N TYR A 128 17.57 5.45 1.90
CA TYR A 128 18.65 5.40 0.92
C TYR A 128 19.99 5.02 1.52
N THR A 129 20.82 4.36 0.71
CA THR A 129 22.23 4.09 1.00
C THR A 129 22.99 3.94 -0.33
N PRO A 130 24.24 4.40 -0.43
CA PRO A 130 25.04 4.21 -1.64
C PRO A 130 25.60 2.78 -1.79
N VAL A 131 25.58 1.98 -0.71
CA VAL A 131 26.15 0.63 -0.70
C VAL A 131 25.09 -0.37 -1.18
N GLY A 132 25.26 -0.89 -2.40
CA GLY A 132 24.32 -1.86 -2.99
C GLY A 132 24.51 -3.29 -2.50
N CYS A 133 23.49 -4.12 -2.74
CA CYS A 133 23.60 -5.57 -2.64
C CYS A 133 24.58 -6.13 -3.69
N PHE A 134 25.05 -7.35 -3.47
CA PHE A 134 25.87 -8.09 -4.41
C PHE A 134 25.03 -8.65 -5.55
N ASN A 135 25.56 -8.60 -6.78
CA ASN A 135 24.92 -9.15 -7.97
C ASN A 135 25.41 -10.58 -8.23
N ARG A 136 25.36 -11.43 -7.24
CA ARG A 136 25.79 -12.82 -7.33
C ARG A 136 24.76 -13.74 -6.69
N LYS A 137 24.67 -14.96 -7.19
CA LYS A 137 23.78 -15.96 -6.59
C LYS A 137 24.16 -16.17 -5.12
N PRO A 138 23.19 -16.11 -4.18
CA PRO A 138 23.45 -16.42 -2.79
C PRO A 138 23.98 -17.85 -2.60
N ASP A 139 24.83 -18.04 -1.59
CA ASP A 139 25.39 -19.35 -1.27
C ASP A 139 24.36 -20.31 -0.64
N ARG A 140 23.28 -19.74 -0.10
CA ARG A 140 22.18 -20.52 0.53
C ARG A 140 20.91 -20.30 -0.27
N GLU A 141 20.07 -21.31 -0.32
CA GLU A 141 18.71 -21.15 -0.82
C GLU A 141 17.87 -20.40 0.22
N VAL A 142 16.88 -19.65 -0.27
CA VAL A 142 15.90 -19.00 0.61
C VAL A 142 15.10 -20.07 1.36
N ASP A 143 14.70 -19.74 2.59
CA ASP A 143 13.78 -20.60 3.35
C ASP A 143 12.44 -20.76 2.59
N GLU A 144 12.16 -21.96 2.14
CA GLU A 144 10.96 -22.26 1.34
C GLU A 144 9.65 -22.07 2.11
N GLU A 145 9.65 -22.24 3.43
CA GLU A 145 8.48 -21.98 4.27
C GLU A 145 8.22 -20.48 4.34
N TRP A 146 9.27 -19.68 4.55
CA TRP A 146 9.18 -18.22 4.52
C TRP A 146 8.66 -17.74 3.16
N LYS A 147 9.25 -18.22 2.08
CA LYS A 147 8.87 -17.84 0.71
C LYS A 147 7.39 -18.18 0.43
N ARG A 148 6.96 -19.38 0.76
CA ARG A 148 5.56 -19.82 0.58
C ARG A 148 4.61 -18.94 1.38
N LYS A 149 4.92 -18.66 2.65
CA LYS A 149 4.11 -17.84 3.53
C LYS A 149 3.97 -16.41 3.00
N HIS A 150 5.06 -15.80 2.57
CA HIS A 150 5.04 -14.42 2.07
C HIS A 150 4.39 -14.30 0.69
N LEU A 151 4.61 -15.27 -0.19
CA LEU A 151 3.89 -15.36 -1.46
C LEU A 151 2.38 -15.46 -1.23
N GLU A 152 1.95 -16.31 -0.31
CA GLU A 152 0.53 -16.46 0.04
C GLU A 152 -0.04 -15.18 0.64
N MET A 153 0.71 -14.47 1.46
CA MET A 153 0.29 -13.24 2.12
C MET A 153 0.19 -12.07 1.17
N TYR A 154 1.16 -11.88 0.30
CA TYR A 154 1.33 -10.63 -0.45
C TYR A 154 0.98 -10.72 -1.93
N ASP A 155 1.28 -11.83 -2.62
CA ASP A 155 1.04 -11.91 -4.06
C ASP A 155 -0.46 -11.84 -4.36
N GLN A 156 -0.86 -10.94 -5.27
CA GLN A 156 -2.27 -10.64 -5.60
C GLN A 156 -3.10 -9.97 -4.50
N ALA A 157 -2.55 -9.64 -3.33
CA ALA A 157 -3.15 -8.68 -2.41
C ALA A 157 -3.21 -7.29 -3.05
N ILE A 158 -3.96 -6.34 -2.47
CA ILE A 158 -4.03 -4.97 -2.99
C ILE A 158 -3.18 -4.06 -2.10
N ALA A 159 -2.29 -3.30 -2.71
CA ALA A 159 -1.56 -2.23 -2.02
C ALA A 159 -2.18 -0.88 -2.31
N VAL A 160 -2.27 -0.05 -1.26
CA VAL A 160 -2.59 1.37 -1.33
C VAL A 160 -1.37 2.13 -0.83
N CYS A 161 -0.89 3.08 -1.62
CA CYS A 161 0.35 3.81 -1.36
C CYS A 161 0.10 5.32 -1.48
N ASP A 162 0.43 6.07 -0.44
CA ASP A 162 0.33 7.53 -0.39
C ASP A 162 1.47 8.17 0.42
N ASP A 163 1.28 9.40 0.88
CA ASP A 163 2.29 10.14 1.64
C ASP A 163 2.48 9.61 3.08
N CYS A 164 1.53 8.86 3.63
CA CYS A 164 1.64 8.21 4.94
C CYS A 164 2.37 6.86 4.87
N GLY A 165 2.55 6.30 3.68
CA GLY A 165 3.24 5.03 3.49
C GLY A 165 2.47 4.03 2.61
N VAL A 166 2.43 2.78 3.04
CA VAL A 166 1.80 1.69 2.28
C VAL A 166 0.94 0.83 3.21
N VAL A 167 -0.30 0.59 2.80
CA VAL A 167 -1.21 -0.36 3.46
C VAL A 167 -1.56 -1.48 2.49
N ILE A 168 -1.55 -2.71 2.98
CA ILE A 168 -1.90 -3.91 2.21
C ILE A 168 -3.26 -4.43 2.66
N ILE A 169 -4.18 -4.56 1.71
CA ILE A 169 -5.46 -5.24 1.88
C ILE A 169 -5.23 -6.72 1.56
N PRO A 170 -5.29 -7.61 2.56
CA PRO A 170 -5.08 -9.03 2.36
C PRO A 170 -6.14 -9.65 1.42
N LYS A 171 -5.78 -10.73 0.76
CA LYS A 171 -6.68 -11.39 -0.22
C LYS A 171 -8.03 -11.79 0.37
N GLU A 172 -8.05 -12.26 1.60
CA GLU A 172 -9.26 -12.66 2.34
C GLU A 172 -10.18 -11.48 2.68
N GLN A 173 -9.66 -10.25 2.65
CA GLN A 173 -10.44 -9.02 2.84
C GLN A 173 -10.96 -8.44 1.51
N ILE A 174 -10.57 -8.97 0.36
CA ILE A 174 -11.05 -8.53 -0.96
C ILE A 174 -12.48 -9.04 -1.18
N THR A 175 -13.45 -8.39 -0.55
CA THR A 175 -14.86 -8.80 -0.50
C THR A 175 -15.79 -7.60 -0.66
N GLU A 176 -17.06 -7.84 -1.02
CA GLU A 176 -18.11 -6.82 -1.03
C GLU A 176 -18.27 -6.16 0.35
N GLY A 177 -18.13 -6.94 1.43
CA GLY A 177 -18.18 -6.41 2.78
C GLY A 177 -17.06 -5.41 3.08
N PHE A 178 -15.88 -5.59 2.51
CA PHE A 178 -14.80 -4.62 2.65
C PHE A 178 -15.05 -3.36 1.82
N LEU A 179 -15.58 -3.50 0.61
CA LEU A 179 -16.01 -2.36 -0.20
C LEU A 179 -17.05 -1.52 0.56
N GLY A 180 -18.02 -2.17 1.21
CA GLY A 180 -18.98 -1.47 2.08
C GLY A 180 -18.33 -0.72 3.24
N LYS A 181 -17.27 -1.27 3.86
CA LYS A 181 -16.52 -0.55 4.91
C LYS A 181 -15.81 0.70 4.37
N LEU A 182 -15.27 0.65 3.14
CA LEU A 182 -14.64 1.81 2.50
C LEU A 182 -15.66 2.93 2.28
N HIS A 183 -16.86 2.61 1.81
CA HIS A 183 -17.93 3.61 1.70
C HIS A 183 -18.28 4.22 3.08
N ASN A 184 -18.42 3.38 4.09
CA ASN A 184 -18.82 3.83 5.42
C ASN A 184 -17.77 4.71 6.11
N ILE A 185 -16.46 4.49 5.87
CA ILE A 185 -15.42 5.30 6.51
C ILE A 185 -15.40 6.73 5.95
N GLU A 186 -15.59 6.90 4.64
CA GLU A 186 -15.68 8.22 4.02
C GLU A 186 -16.90 9.00 4.55
N ASP A 187 -18.07 8.36 4.57
CA ASP A 187 -19.29 8.96 5.13
C ASP A 187 -19.11 9.36 6.61
N GLN A 188 -18.38 8.52 7.39
CA GLN A 188 -18.11 8.79 8.79
C GLN A 188 -17.17 10.00 8.97
N GLU A 189 -16.14 10.15 8.16
CA GLU A 189 -15.22 11.28 8.22
C GLU A 189 -15.94 12.59 7.86
N ASP A 190 -16.79 12.58 6.84
CA ASP A 190 -17.59 13.74 6.46
C ASP A 190 -18.46 14.22 7.64
N ILE A 191 -19.06 13.30 8.38
CA ILE A 191 -19.84 13.62 9.57
C ILE A 191 -18.96 14.19 10.68
N TRP A 192 -17.80 13.63 10.92
CA TRP A 192 -16.87 14.12 11.94
C TRP A 192 -16.44 15.54 11.67
N PHE A 193 -16.11 15.87 10.41
CA PHE A 193 -15.77 17.23 10.02
C PHE A 193 -16.96 18.17 10.10
N ASP A 194 -18.16 17.76 9.71
CA ASP A 194 -19.37 18.56 9.86
C ASP A 194 -19.64 18.90 11.34
N ARG A 195 -19.55 17.92 12.24
CA ARG A 195 -19.71 18.12 13.68
C ARG A 195 -18.66 19.07 14.27
N LEU A 196 -17.41 18.93 13.85
CA LEU A 196 -16.34 19.81 14.28
C LEU A 196 -16.55 21.24 13.76
N ASP A 197 -16.78 21.41 12.46
CA ASP A 197 -16.77 22.71 11.79
C ASP A 197 -18.03 23.53 12.04
N HIS A 198 -19.19 22.91 12.00
CA HIS A 198 -20.48 23.60 12.13
C HIS A 198 -21.02 23.59 13.56
N TYR A 199 -20.90 22.49 14.28
CA TYR A 199 -21.43 22.35 15.64
C TYR A 199 -20.42 22.63 16.75
N LYS A 200 -19.11 22.77 16.41
CA LYS A 200 -18.03 23.04 17.36
C LYS A 200 -17.91 21.97 18.47
N GLU A 201 -18.30 20.75 18.16
CA GLU A 201 -18.18 19.61 19.07
C GLU A 201 -16.70 19.28 19.30
N SER A 202 -16.37 18.75 20.48
CA SER A 202 -15.02 18.33 20.77
C SER A 202 -14.67 17.03 20.06
N THR A 203 -13.40 16.83 19.68
CA THR A 203 -12.93 15.55 19.11
C THR A 203 -13.19 14.38 20.04
N PHE A 204 -13.20 14.61 21.38
CA PHE A 204 -13.55 13.58 22.35
C PHE A 204 -15.01 13.12 22.21
N ASP A 205 -15.92 14.05 22.02
CA ASP A 205 -17.35 13.74 21.83
C ASP A 205 -17.63 13.11 20.48
N ILE A 206 -16.95 13.57 19.43
CA ILE A 206 -17.09 13.03 18.08
C ILE A 206 -16.49 11.63 17.99
N VAL A 207 -15.19 11.47 18.30
CA VAL A 207 -14.44 10.25 18.01
C VAL A 207 -14.57 9.19 19.10
N CYS A 208 -14.52 9.61 20.39
CA CYS A 208 -14.52 8.68 21.53
C CYS A 208 -15.92 8.36 22.03
N ASN A 209 -16.72 9.39 22.29
CA ASN A 209 -18.08 9.23 22.78
C ASN A 209 -19.10 8.93 21.67
N LYS A 210 -18.76 9.25 20.41
CA LYS A 210 -19.62 9.03 19.23
C LYS A 210 -21.04 9.60 19.41
N LYS A 211 -21.16 10.79 20.04
CA LYS A 211 -22.46 11.40 20.35
C LYS A 211 -23.35 11.63 19.14
N TYR A 212 -22.76 11.79 17.95
CA TYR A 212 -23.49 11.93 16.70
C TYR A 212 -24.37 10.72 16.36
N LEU A 213 -24.08 9.53 16.92
CA LEU A 213 -24.90 8.33 16.72
C LEU A 213 -26.25 8.39 17.46
N ASP A 214 -26.36 9.22 18.49
CA ASP A 214 -27.60 9.43 19.27
C ASP A 214 -28.50 10.52 18.63
N ASP A 215 -28.02 11.20 17.58
CA ASP A 215 -28.73 12.25 16.90
C ASP A 215 -29.76 11.68 15.91
N GLU A 216 -31.06 11.89 16.17
CA GLU A 216 -32.15 11.39 15.32
C GLU A 216 -32.07 11.93 13.87
N VAL A 217 -31.56 13.14 13.69
CA VAL A 217 -31.40 13.77 12.38
C VAL A 217 -30.34 13.01 11.59
N TYR A 218 -29.21 12.67 12.23
CA TYR A 218 -28.15 11.87 11.64
C TYR A 218 -28.65 10.50 11.21
N MET A 219 -29.38 9.82 12.09
CA MET A 219 -29.96 8.49 11.79
C MET A 219 -31.00 8.56 10.67
N SER A 220 -31.74 9.68 10.54
CA SER A 220 -32.67 9.87 9.45
C SER A 220 -32.00 10.08 8.10
N ILE A 221 -30.86 10.80 8.08
CA ILE A 221 -30.04 11.01 6.89
C ILE A 221 -29.44 9.67 6.41
N ARG A 222 -28.85 8.88 7.30
CA ARG A 222 -28.35 7.54 6.96
C ARG A 222 -29.40 6.64 6.32
N LYS A 223 -30.63 6.66 6.84
CA LYS A 223 -31.76 5.91 6.28
C LYS A 223 -32.16 6.39 4.88
N GLN A 224 -32.03 7.68 4.58
CA GLN A 224 -32.35 8.24 3.25
C GLN A 224 -31.32 7.85 2.20
N PHE A 225 -30.04 7.68 2.58
CA PHE A 225 -28.96 7.30 1.67
C PHE A 225 -28.69 5.79 1.59
N GLY A 226 -29.51 4.94 2.19
CA GLY A 226 -29.60 3.52 1.82
C GLY A 226 -28.81 2.53 2.68
N GLU A 227 -28.40 2.86 3.88
CA GLU A 227 -27.94 1.86 4.83
C GLU A 227 -29.14 1.14 5.48
N LYS A 228 -29.31 -0.13 5.12
CA LYS A 228 -30.17 -1.08 5.82
C LYS A 228 -29.43 -1.69 6.99
#